data_67ab7c57b16b676a725614052065e47e
#
_entry.id   67ab7c57b16b676a725614052065e47e
#
_cell.length_a   1.000
_cell.length_b   1.000
_cell.length_c   1.000
_cell.angle_alpha   90.00
_cell.angle_beta   90.00
_cell.angle_gamma   90.00
#
_symmetry.space_group_name_H-M   'P 1'
#
loop_
_entity.id
_entity.type
_entity.pdbx_description
1 polymer ?
#
loop_
_entity_poly.entity_id
_entity_poly.type
_entity_poly.pdbx_seq_one_letter_code
_entity_poly.pdbx_strand_id
1 'polypeptide(L)'
;MLDYYNKRLQEYEAIYAKPERQADLNALLARLQTDVSSREVLELACGTGWWTERLAAHASSWTATDADTGALDIVKLKAIQGLSATKTLNAYQPSVSAPVDCVFAAHWYSHLRLDERCIFFRSVHGCLKPGGRLIMLDNTFVSGSSTEISRTDIEGNTYQTRKLKDGSLHEVLKNFPDHQQLAANAKPYFENFAFNNELTLNTIYYWYASMEMV
;
A
#
# COMPACT_ATOMS: atom_id res chain seq x y z
N MET A 1 10.06 -8.24 -10.22
CA MET A 1 9.44 -7.03 -9.67
C MET A 1 10.41 -6.19 -8.83
N LEU A 2 11.15 -6.76 -7.88
CA LEU A 2 12.15 -6.04 -7.06
C LEU A 2 13.19 -5.27 -7.89
N ASP A 3 13.78 -5.89 -8.93
CA ASP A 3 14.77 -5.22 -9.81
C ASP A 3 14.22 -3.94 -10.46
N TYR A 4 12.94 -3.92 -10.86
CA TYR A 4 12.29 -2.73 -11.38
C TYR A 4 12.19 -1.63 -10.33
N TYR A 5 11.75 -1.95 -9.11
CA TYR A 5 11.60 -0.96 -8.06
C TYR A 5 12.94 -0.44 -7.56
N ASN A 6 13.97 -1.27 -7.43
CA ASN A 6 15.32 -0.86 -7.09
C ASN A 6 15.87 0.18 -8.07
N LYS A 7 15.72 -0.05 -9.38
CA LYS A 7 16.13 0.90 -10.41
C LYS A 7 15.33 2.20 -10.41
N ARG A 8 14.10 2.15 -9.89
CA ARG A 8 13.18 3.28 -9.88
C ARG A 8 13.28 4.16 -8.62
N LEU A 9 14.03 3.78 -7.59
CA LEU A 9 14.04 4.46 -6.28
C LEU A 9 14.19 5.99 -6.39
N GLN A 10 15.09 6.48 -7.25
CA GLN A 10 15.37 7.93 -7.40
C GLN A 10 14.23 8.71 -8.08
N GLU A 11 13.35 8.05 -8.80
CA GLU A 11 12.24 8.69 -9.52
C GLU A 11 10.85 8.26 -9.02
N TYR A 12 10.82 7.44 -7.97
CA TYR A 12 9.57 6.82 -7.50
C TYR A 12 8.54 7.86 -7.07
N GLU A 13 8.95 8.90 -6.35
CA GLU A 13 8.04 9.91 -5.79
C GLU A 13 7.42 10.85 -6.84
N ALA A 14 7.93 10.85 -8.08
CA ALA A 14 7.32 11.62 -9.17
C ALA A 14 5.85 11.24 -9.44
N ILE A 15 5.42 10.03 -9.07
CA ILE A 15 4.02 9.60 -9.21
C ILE A 15 3.06 10.42 -8.32
N TYR A 16 3.56 10.96 -7.21
CA TYR A 16 2.78 11.77 -6.26
C TYR A 16 2.75 13.25 -6.66
N ALA A 17 3.58 13.70 -7.61
CA ALA A 17 3.64 15.09 -8.05
C ALA A 17 2.65 15.42 -9.18
N LYS A 18 1.85 14.47 -9.64
CA LYS A 18 0.88 14.67 -10.71
C LYS A 18 -0.23 15.65 -10.29
N PRO A 19 -0.44 16.79 -11.03
CA PRO A 19 -1.39 17.82 -10.63
C PRO A 19 -2.82 17.30 -10.47
N GLU A 20 -3.27 16.44 -11.37
CA GLU A 20 -4.63 15.88 -11.38
C GLU A 20 -4.93 14.99 -10.16
N ARG A 21 -3.91 14.56 -9.42
CA ARG A 21 -4.04 13.66 -8.27
C ARG A 21 -3.98 14.36 -6.92
N GLN A 22 -3.68 15.67 -6.90
CA GLN A 22 -3.43 16.39 -5.63
C GLN A 22 -4.66 16.45 -4.74
N ALA A 23 -5.86 16.64 -5.31
CA ALA A 23 -7.11 16.68 -4.54
C ALA A 23 -7.35 15.34 -3.82
N ASP A 24 -7.18 14.22 -4.54
CA ASP A 24 -7.33 12.87 -3.98
C ASP A 24 -6.29 12.60 -2.89
N LEU A 25 -5.02 12.95 -3.12
CA LEU A 25 -3.94 12.77 -2.14
C LEU A 25 -4.20 13.55 -0.85
N ASN A 26 -4.67 14.79 -0.96
CA ASN A 26 -5.00 15.62 0.21
C ASN A 26 -6.17 15.03 1.00
N ALA A 27 -7.23 14.56 0.33
CA ALA A 27 -8.36 13.91 0.98
C ALA A 27 -7.94 12.62 1.70
N LEU A 28 -7.12 11.79 1.04
CA LEU A 28 -6.57 10.57 1.63
C LEU A 28 -5.67 10.86 2.84
N LEU A 29 -4.79 11.87 2.74
CA LEU A 29 -3.92 12.25 3.86
C LEU A 29 -4.72 12.68 5.09
N ALA A 30 -5.72 13.55 4.91
CA ALA A 30 -6.58 14.00 6.02
C ALA A 30 -7.29 12.81 6.70
N ARG A 31 -7.79 11.86 5.90
CA ARG A 31 -8.43 10.65 6.41
C ARG A 31 -7.43 9.75 7.14
N LEU A 32 -6.30 9.45 6.51
CA LEU A 32 -5.28 8.55 7.06
C LEU A 32 -4.66 9.06 8.35
N GLN A 33 -4.42 10.38 8.49
CA GLN A 33 -3.93 10.98 9.73
C GLN A 33 -4.86 10.69 10.91
N THR A 34 -6.17 10.71 10.67
CA THR A 34 -7.18 10.33 11.69
C THR A 34 -7.13 8.83 11.98
N ASP A 35 -7.05 8.01 10.93
CA ASP A 35 -7.13 6.56 11.07
C ASP A 35 -5.92 5.94 11.77
N VAL A 36 -4.72 6.52 11.61
CA VAL A 36 -3.50 6.05 12.28
C VAL A 36 -3.26 6.72 13.64
N SER A 37 -4.08 7.70 14.00
CA SER A 37 -3.88 8.51 15.21
C SER A 37 -3.78 7.62 16.46
N SER A 38 -2.70 7.84 17.22
CA SER A 38 -2.41 7.15 18.49
C SER A 38 -2.31 5.63 18.38
N ARG A 39 -2.11 5.06 17.17
CA ARG A 39 -1.95 3.62 16.93
C ARG A 39 -0.49 3.24 16.79
N GLU A 40 -0.17 2.01 17.17
CA GLU A 40 1.07 1.34 16.80
C GLU A 40 0.92 0.79 15.37
N VAL A 41 1.68 1.33 14.42
CA VAL A 41 1.52 1.06 12.97
C VAL A 41 2.68 0.26 12.41
N LEU A 42 2.35 -0.81 11.68
CA LEU A 42 3.25 -1.54 10.79
C LEU A 42 2.94 -1.15 9.35
N GLU A 43 3.85 -0.46 8.68
CA GLU A 43 3.74 -0.16 7.25
C GLU A 43 4.40 -1.24 6.41
N LEU A 44 3.65 -1.81 5.46
CA LEU A 44 4.14 -2.81 4.51
C LEU A 44 4.52 -2.16 3.18
N ALA A 45 5.67 -2.56 2.62
CA ALA A 45 6.18 -2.07 1.32
C ALA A 45 6.24 -0.53 1.26
N CYS A 46 6.89 0.09 2.25
CA CYS A 46 6.95 1.54 2.40
C CYS A 46 7.67 2.29 1.26
N GLY A 47 8.44 1.55 0.43
CA GLY A 47 9.25 2.15 -0.63
C GLY A 47 10.19 3.22 -0.09
N THR A 48 10.20 4.39 -0.73
CA THR A 48 11.02 5.54 -0.33
C THR A 48 10.46 6.32 0.87
N GLY A 49 9.34 5.86 1.47
CA GLY A 49 8.76 6.44 2.67
C GLY A 49 7.92 7.70 2.45
N TRP A 50 7.32 7.87 1.29
CA TRP A 50 6.47 9.04 1.02
C TRP A 50 5.27 9.13 1.96
N TRP A 51 4.59 8.01 2.23
CA TRP A 51 3.49 7.92 3.20
C TRP A 51 4.00 7.96 4.63
N THR A 52 5.10 7.26 4.93
CA THR A 52 5.76 7.27 6.23
C THR A 52 6.01 8.71 6.71
N GLU A 53 6.61 9.55 5.83
CA GLU A 53 6.97 10.95 6.12
C GLU A 53 5.75 11.81 6.50
N ARG A 54 4.58 11.49 5.96
CA ARG A 54 3.34 12.27 6.15
C ARG A 54 2.44 11.75 7.26
N LEU A 55 2.63 10.53 7.70
CA LEU A 55 1.72 9.86 8.63
C LEU A 55 2.37 9.47 9.96
N ALA A 56 3.67 9.19 10.00
CA ALA A 56 4.31 8.62 11.18
C ALA A 56 4.20 9.51 12.43
N ALA A 57 4.24 10.83 12.27
CA ALA A 57 4.10 11.78 13.39
C ALA A 57 2.72 11.77 14.06
N HIS A 58 1.69 11.18 13.42
CA HIS A 58 0.34 11.07 13.99
C HIS A 58 0.14 9.76 14.76
N ALA A 59 0.97 8.75 14.52
CA ALA A 59 0.90 7.46 15.20
C ALA A 59 1.58 7.50 16.58
N SER A 60 1.26 6.54 17.46
CA SER A 60 2.02 6.34 18.71
C SER A 60 3.40 5.76 18.46
N SER A 61 3.51 4.90 17.46
CA SER A 61 4.77 4.39 16.91
C SER A 61 4.57 3.95 15.46
N TRP A 62 5.62 4.05 14.65
CA TRP A 62 5.60 3.67 13.24
C TRP A 62 6.80 2.80 12.89
N THR A 63 6.54 1.58 12.42
CA THR A 63 7.57 0.71 11.87
C THR A 63 7.38 0.63 10.34
N ALA A 64 8.30 1.21 9.59
CA ALA A 64 8.30 1.13 8.14
C ALA A 64 9.03 -0.13 7.67
N THR A 65 8.42 -0.90 6.75
CA THR A 65 9.02 -2.13 6.25
C THR A 65 9.02 -2.21 4.73
N ASP A 66 10.07 -2.78 4.18
CA ASP A 66 10.19 -3.10 2.76
C ASP A 66 11.10 -4.33 2.59
N ALA A 67 10.98 -5.02 1.45
CA ALA A 67 11.90 -6.08 1.07
C ALA A 67 13.21 -5.53 0.49
N ASP A 68 13.19 -4.28 0.00
CA ASP A 68 14.32 -3.58 -0.57
C ASP A 68 15.05 -2.76 0.51
N THR A 69 16.27 -3.17 0.84
CA THR A 69 17.12 -2.46 1.81
C THR A 69 17.53 -1.08 1.31
N GLY A 70 17.68 -0.87 -0.01
CA GLY A 70 17.98 0.44 -0.59
C GLY A 70 16.85 1.44 -0.39
N ALA A 71 15.59 0.99 -0.45
CA ALA A 71 14.42 1.80 -0.10
C ALA A 71 14.45 2.20 1.38
N LEU A 72 14.73 1.25 2.27
CA LEU A 72 14.84 1.51 3.71
C LEU A 72 15.98 2.46 4.06
N ASP A 73 17.09 2.44 3.33
CA ASP A 73 18.19 3.37 3.53
C ASP A 73 17.79 4.80 3.18
N ILE A 74 16.98 4.99 2.12
CA ILE A 74 16.38 6.29 1.80
C ILE A 74 15.47 6.78 2.94
N VAL A 75 14.62 5.89 3.47
CA VAL A 75 13.72 6.21 4.60
C VAL A 75 14.51 6.67 5.83
N LYS A 76 15.60 5.97 6.18
CA LYS A 76 16.48 6.36 7.31
C LYS A 76 17.11 7.74 7.11
N LEU A 77 17.58 8.04 5.88
CA LEU A 77 18.19 9.32 5.56
C LEU A 77 17.23 10.51 5.67
N LYS A 78 15.93 10.30 5.53
CA LYS A 78 14.91 11.36 5.66
C LYS A 78 14.71 11.85 7.10
N ALA A 79 15.21 11.17 8.11
CA ALA A 79 15.05 11.52 9.53
C ALA A 79 13.58 11.82 9.91
N ILE A 80 12.67 10.94 9.52
CA ILE A 80 11.22 11.12 9.60
C ILE A 80 10.76 11.20 11.06
N GLN A 81 10.04 12.26 11.41
CA GLN A 81 9.44 12.42 12.73
C GLN A 81 8.38 11.34 13.00
N GLY A 82 8.42 10.69 14.16
CA GLY A 82 7.49 9.62 14.54
C GLY A 82 7.88 8.24 14.02
N LEU A 83 8.87 8.12 13.14
CA LEU A 83 9.41 6.83 12.72
C LEU A 83 10.18 6.17 13.86
N SER A 84 9.70 5.02 14.31
CA SER A 84 10.30 4.27 15.43
C SER A 84 11.35 3.25 14.97
N ALA A 85 11.12 2.62 13.81
CA ALA A 85 12.03 1.62 13.25
C ALA A 85 11.83 1.44 11.75
N THR A 86 12.89 0.93 11.10
CA THR A 86 12.82 0.33 9.76
C THR A 86 13.22 -1.14 9.84
N LYS A 87 12.50 -2.03 9.13
CA LYS A 87 12.79 -3.47 9.13
C LYS A 87 12.64 -4.05 7.72
N THR A 88 13.54 -4.94 7.33
CA THR A 88 13.34 -5.75 6.12
C THR A 88 12.25 -6.78 6.38
N LEU A 89 11.20 -6.78 5.53
CA LEU A 89 10.06 -7.67 5.68
C LEU A 89 9.43 -8.00 4.33
N ASN A 90 9.03 -9.25 4.16
CA ASN A 90 8.31 -9.71 2.98
C ASN A 90 6.81 -9.36 3.11
N ALA A 91 6.35 -8.36 2.37
CA ALA A 91 4.95 -7.92 2.41
C ALA A 91 3.94 -8.91 1.79
N TYR A 92 4.38 -9.95 1.07
CA TYR A 92 3.50 -11.06 0.60
C TYR A 92 3.00 -11.91 1.76
N GLN A 93 3.84 -12.13 2.74
CA GLN A 93 3.54 -12.93 3.94
C GLN A 93 4.17 -12.23 5.15
N PRO A 94 3.63 -11.08 5.59
CA PRO A 94 4.18 -10.38 6.74
C PRO A 94 4.08 -11.22 8.01
N SER A 95 5.10 -11.11 8.86
CA SER A 95 5.16 -11.75 10.18
C SER A 95 5.90 -10.84 11.13
N VAL A 96 5.38 -10.70 12.34
CA VAL A 96 5.94 -9.85 13.39
C VAL A 96 6.08 -10.64 14.71
N SER A 97 7.01 -10.23 15.56
CA SER A 97 7.21 -10.83 16.88
C SER A 97 6.15 -10.41 17.90
N ALA A 98 5.52 -9.25 17.69
CA ALA A 98 4.44 -8.74 18.53
C ALA A 98 3.38 -8.09 17.64
N PRO A 99 2.09 -8.40 17.83
CA PRO A 99 0.99 -7.80 17.08
C PRO A 99 0.89 -6.30 17.31
N VAL A 100 0.39 -5.57 16.29
CA VAL A 100 0.24 -4.10 16.27
C VAL A 100 -1.24 -3.70 16.21
N ASP A 101 -1.53 -2.40 16.46
CA ASP A 101 -2.90 -1.86 16.38
C ASP A 101 -3.36 -1.65 14.95
N CYS A 102 -2.42 -1.41 14.03
CA CYS A 102 -2.73 -1.11 12.63
C CYS A 102 -1.65 -1.65 11.69
N VAL A 103 -2.08 -2.31 10.63
CA VAL A 103 -1.25 -2.58 9.44
C VAL A 103 -1.67 -1.63 8.34
N PHE A 104 -0.71 -0.91 7.77
CA PHE A 104 -0.90 0.01 6.66
C PHE A 104 -0.17 -0.47 5.40
N ALA A 105 -0.85 -0.49 4.26
CA ALA A 105 -0.28 -0.90 2.97
C ALA A 105 -0.75 0.00 1.84
N ALA A 106 0.14 0.86 1.32
CA ALA A 106 -0.13 1.77 0.21
C ALA A 106 0.53 1.25 -1.08
N HIS A 107 -0.25 1.20 -2.18
CA HIS A 107 0.22 0.80 -3.52
C HIS A 107 0.87 -0.60 -3.58
N TRP A 108 0.49 -1.49 -2.68
CA TRP A 108 1.02 -2.84 -2.58
C TRP A 108 0.04 -3.91 -3.08
N TYR A 109 -1.25 -3.83 -2.71
CA TYR A 109 -2.24 -4.87 -2.97
C TYR A 109 -2.40 -5.21 -4.46
N SER A 110 -2.26 -4.24 -5.33
CA SER A 110 -2.29 -4.42 -6.78
C SER A 110 -1.13 -5.26 -7.34
N HIS A 111 -0.08 -5.46 -6.56
CA HIS A 111 1.08 -6.28 -6.92
C HIS A 111 0.98 -7.73 -6.41
N LEU A 112 -0.14 -8.09 -5.77
CA LEU A 112 -0.46 -9.47 -5.43
C LEU A 112 -1.14 -10.16 -6.60
N ARG A 113 -0.71 -11.38 -6.91
CA ARG A 113 -1.47 -12.26 -7.80
C ARG A 113 -2.83 -12.57 -7.17
N LEU A 114 -3.79 -12.94 -8.00
CA LEU A 114 -5.15 -13.24 -7.52
C LEU A 114 -5.18 -14.38 -6.50
N ASP A 115 -4.33 -15.40 -6.69
CA ASP A 115 -4.20 -16.57 -5.81
C ASP A 115 -3.42 -16.29 -4.51
N GLU A 116 -2.64 -15.21 -4.44
CA GLU A 116 -1.87 -14.82 -3.26
C GLU A 116 -2.69 -13.99 -2.24
N ARG A 117 -3.82 -13.43 -2.65
CA ARG A 117 -4.60 -12.47 -1.84
C ARG A 117 -5.10 -13.04 -0.52
N CYS A 118 -5.61 -14.28 -0.52
CA CYS A 118 -6.06 -14.94 0.71
C CYS A 118 -4.90 -15.20 1.69
N ILE A 119 -3.71 -15.55 1.16
CA ILE A 119 -2.51 -15.75 1.98
C ILE A 119 -2.08 -14.42 2.61
N PHE A 120 -2.12 -13.34 1.84
CA PHE A 120 -1.83 -11.99 2.32
C PHE A 120 -2.75 -11.60 3.48
N PHE A 121 -4.08 -11.68 3.32
CA PHE A 121 -5.02 -11.33 4.38
C PHE A 121 -4.83 -12.18 5.65
N ARG A 122 -4.61 -13.49 5.51
CA ARG A 122 -4.32 -14.37 6.63
C ARG A 122 -3.05 -13.95 7.37
N SER A 123 -1.99 -13.61 6.64
CA SER A 123 -0.72 -13.21 7.24
C SER A 123 -0.83 -11.85 7.94
N VAL A 124 -1.54 -10.90 7.34
CA VAL A 124 -1.84 -9.59 7.95
C VAL A 124 -2.67 -9.75 9.22
N HIS A 125 -3.69 -10.61 9.20
CA HIS A 125 -4.47 -10.94 10.39
C HIS A 125 -3.57 -11.39 11.56
N GLY A 126 -2.57 -12.24 11.29
CA GLY A 126 -1.59 -12.67 12.28
C GLY A 126 -0.64 -11.57 12.80
N CYS A 127 -0.62 -10.39 12.16
CA CYS A 127 0.16 -9.24 12.59
C CYS A 127 -0.63 -8.26 13.47
N LEU A 128 -1.95 -8.42 13.61
CA LEU A 128 -2.82 -7.49 14.30
C LEU A 128 -3.20 -7.98 15.69
N LYS A 129 -3.38 -7.03 16.61
CA LYS A 129 -4.04 -7.27 17.90
C LYS A 129 -5.55 -7.50 17.68
N PRO A 130 -6.27 -8.18 18.58
CA PRO A 130 -7.74 -8.24 18.52
C PRO A 130 -8.35 -6.83 18.40
N GLY A 131 -9.26 -6.64 17.43
CA GLY A 131 -9.82 -5.34 17.08
C GLY A 131 -8.86 -4.40 16.35
N GLY A 132 -7.67 -4.89 15.99
CA GLY A 132 -6.71 -4.15 15.18
C GLY A 132 -7.21 -3.94 13.75
N ARG A 133 -6.62 -2.97 13.05
CA ARG A 133 -7.14 -2.49 11.76
C ARG A 133 -6.15 -2.70 10.63
N LEU A 134 -6.63 -3.20 9.50
CA LEU A 134 -5.93 -3.13 8.22
C LEU A 134 -6.43 -1.91 7.44
N ILE A 135 -5.50 -1.07 6.99
CA ILE A 135 -5.76 0.07 6.11
C ILE A 135 -4.98 -0.12 4.82
N MET A 136 -5.67 -0.04 3.70
CA MET A 136 -5.07 -0.16 2.37
C MET A 136 -5.52 0.96 1.45
N LEU A 137 -4.64 1.35 0.55
CA LEU A 137 -4.98 2.19 -0.61
C LEU A 137 -4.15 1.80 -1.82
N ASP A 138 -4.70 1.99 -3.00
CA ASP A 138 -3.97 1.79 -4.25
C ASP A 138 -4.63 2.58 -5.38
N ASN A 139 -4.06 2.49 -6.59
CA ASN A 139 -4.60 3.18 -7.75
C ASN A 139 -5.89 2.53 -8.25
N THR A 140 -6.84 3.38 -8.62
CA THR A 140 -7.93 3.03 -9.55
C THR A 140 -7.41 3.12 -10.98
N PHE A 141 -7.88 2.25 -11.87
CA PHE A 141 -7.57 2.39 -13.29
C PHE A 141 -8.40 3.54 -13.89
N VAL A 142 -7.71 4.56 -14.39
CA VAL A 142 -8.33 5.72 -15.05
C VAL A 142 -7.71 5.85 -16.44
N SER A 143 -8.51 5.63 -17.48
CA SER A 143 -8.07 5.75 -18.85
C SER A 143 -7.47 7.13 -19.13
N GLY A 144 -6.34 7.18 -19.84
CA GLY A 144 -5.60 8.41 -20.12
C GLY A 144 -4.68 8.90 -18.99
N SER A 145 -4.85 8.46 -17.73
CA SER A 145 -3.95 8.78 -16.62
C SER A 145 -3.14 7.57 -16.12
N SER A 146 -3.73 6.38 -16.16
CA SER A 146 -3.05 5.12 -15.84
C SER A 146 -2.21 4.62 -17.01
N THR A 147 -1.12 3.90 -16.72
CA THR A 147 -0.42 3.10 -17.74
C THR A 147 -1.38 2.01 -18.23
N GLU A 148 -1.45 1.80 -19.53
CA GLU A 148 -2.34 0.80 -20.12
C GLU A 148 -1.96 -0.63 -19.70
N ILE A 149 -2.96 -1.50 -19.64
CA ILE A 149 -2.76 -2.94 -19.40
C ILE A 149 -2.18 -3.52 -20.69
N SER A 150 -0.96 -4.06 -20.60
CA SER A 150 -0.26 -4.64 -21.74
C SER A 150 -0.61 -6.12 -21.96
N ARG A 151 -1.01 -6.82 -20.91
CA ARG A 151 -1.34 -8.25 -20.96
C ARG A 151 -2.23 -8.67 -19.78
N THR A 152 -3.07 -9.66 -20.02
CA THR A 152 -3.77 -10.44 -18.98
C THR A 152 -3.35 -11.90 -19.10
N ASP A 153 -3.03 -12.56 -17.99
CA ASP A 153 -2.70 -13.97 -17.98
C ASP A 153 -3.96 -14.87 -17.87
N ILE A 154 -3.77 -16.18 -17.92
CA ILE A 154 -4.88 -17.15 -17.90
C ILE A 154 -5.63 -17.16 -16.56
N GLU A 155 -4.98 -16.77 -15.48
CA GLU A 155 -5.56 -16.63 -14.14
C GLU A 155 -6.29 -15.28 -13.95
N GLY A 156 -6.22 -14.38 -14.95
CA GLY A 156 -6.84 -13.06 -14.91
C GLY A 156 -5.99 -11.96 -14.30
N ASN A 157 -4.72 -12.22 -13.97
CA ASN A 157 -3.82 -11.18 -13.52
C ASN A 157 -3.45 -10.23 -14.66
N THR A 158 -3.42 -8.94 -14.38
CA THR A 158 -3.10 -7.90 -15.36
C THR A 158 -1.69 -7.37 -15.16
N TYR A 159 -1.06 -6.99 -16.26
CA TYR A 159 0.32 -6.50 -16.31
C TYR A 159 0.39 -5.19 -17.08
N GLN A 160 1.35 -4.36 -16.70
CA GLN A 160 1.68 -3.10 -17.36
C GLN A 160 3.13 -3.13 -17.82
N THR A 161 3.42 -2.73 -19.05
CA THR A 161 4.78 -2.46 -19.50
C THR A 161 5.16 -1.03 -19.11
N ARG A 162 6.18 -0.87 -18.29
CA ARG A 162 6.65 0.41 -17.79
C ARG A 162 8.05 0.70 -18.29
N LYS A 163 8.27 1.93 -18.76
CA LYS A 163 9.57 2.43 -19.20
C LYS A 163 10.21 3.26 -18.10
N LEU A 164 11.48 2.97 -17.77
CA LEU A 164 12.30 3.79 -16.90
C LEU A 164 13.01 4.90 -17.68
N LYS A 165 13.59 5.88 -16.97
CA LYS A 165 14.33 7.00 -17.59
C LYS A 165 15.54 6.53 -18.39
N ASP A 166 16.17 5.42 -18.02
CA ASP A 166 17.26 4.78 -18.76
C ASP A 166 16.81 4.13 -20.07
N GLY A 167 15.51 4.14 -20.36
CA GLY A 167 14.90 3.54 -21.55
C GLY A 167 14.53 2.07 -21.40
N SER A 168 14.91 1.39 -20.32
CA SER A 168 14.58 -0.02 -20.10
C SER A 168 13.07 -0.23 -19.93
N LEU A 169 12.56 -1.37 -20.43
CA LEU A 169 11.16 -1.77 -20.32
C LEU A 169 11.02 -2.90 -19.32
N HIS A 170 10.04 -2.79 -18.45
CA HIS A 170 9.76 -3.76 -17.42
C HIS A 170 8.29 -4.13 -17.39
N GLU A 171 7.98 -5.43 -17.39
CA GLU A 171 6.63 -5.91 -17.15
C GLU A 171 6.39 -5.96 -15.63
N VAL A 172 5.32 -5.29 -15.19
CA VAL A 172 4.96 -5.17 -13.77
C VAL A 172 3.54 -5.69 -13.57
N LEU A 173 3.37 -6.65 -12.66
CA LEU A 173 2.05 -7.10 -12.20
C LEU A 173 1.31 -5.92 -11.60
N LYS A 174 0.12 -5.61 -12.11
CA LYS A 174 -0.72 -4.52 -11.62
C LYS A 174 -2.19 -4.89 -11.81
N ASN A 175 -2.78 -5.43 -10.76
CA ASN A 175 -4.20 -5.74 -10.67
C ASN A 175 -4.98 -4.53 -10.17
N PHE A 176 -6.24 -4.40 -10.60
CA PHE A 176 -7.15 -3.35 -10.17
C PHE A 176 -8.39 -4.00 -9.56
N PRO A 177 -8.38 -4.32 -8.25
CA PRO A 177 -9.52 -4.97 -7.61
C PRO A 177 -10.70 -4.02 -7.52
N ASP A 178 -11.91 -4.57 -7.70
CA ASP A 178 -13.13 -3.88 -7.32
C ASP A 178 -13.45 -4.09 -5.83
N HIS A 179 -14.42 -3.32 -5.34
CA HIS A 179 -14.91 -3.40 -3.97
C HIS A 179 -15.35 -4.81 -3.56
N GLN A 180 -16.12 -5.50 -4.42
CA GLN A 180 -16.68 -6.82 -4.11
C GLN A 180 -15.59 -7.88 -3.99
N GLN A 181 -14.62 -7.88 -4.91
CA GLN A 181 -13.47 -8.79 -4.87
C GLN A 181 -12.63 -8.57 -3.61
N LEU A 182 -12.37 -7.31 -3.25
CA LEU A 182 -11.58 -6.99 -2.08
C LEU A 182 -12.28 -7.47 -0.80
N ALA A 183 -13.57 -7.14 -0.64
CA ALA A 183 -14.39 -7.56 0.49
C ALA A 183 -14.49 -9.08 0.61
N ALA A 184 -14.71 -9.79 -0.51
CA ALA A 184 -14.80 -11.24 -0.53
C ALA A 184 -13.50 -11.93 -0.06
N ASN A 185 -12.33 -11.42 -0.49
CA ASN A 185 -11.03 -11.95 -0.07
C ASN A 185 -10.71 -11.64 1.40
N ALA A 186 -11.18 -10.51 1.93
CA ALA A 186 -10.94 -10.09 3.31
C ALA A 186 -11.86 -10.78 4.32
N LYS A 187 -13.11 -11.05 3.93
CA LYS A 187 -14.20 -11.56 4.80
C LYS A 187 -13.84 -12.70 5.74
N PRO A 188 -12.98 -13.69 5.39
CA PRO A 188 -12.61 -14.77 6.31
C PRO A 188 -11.78 -14.30 7.53
N TYR A 189 -11.23 -13.10 7.51
CA TYR A 189 -10.27 -12.59 8.49
C TYR A 189 -10.66 -11.24 9.08
N PHE A 190 -11.56 -10.51 8.41
CA PHE A 190 -11.88 -9.12 8.73
C PHE A 190 -13.37 -8.85 8.66
N GLU A 191 -13.83 -7.91 9.50
CA GLU A 191 -15.18 -7.36 9.52
C GLU A 191 -15.15 -5.83 9.39
N ASN A 192 -16.29 -5.17 9.49
CA ASN A 192 -16.42 -3.69 9.42
C ASN A 192 -15.70 -3.11 8.20
N PHE A 193 -15.86 -3.78 7.05
CA PHE A 193 -15.23 -3.39 5.80
C PHE A 193 -15.83 -2.07 5.29
N ALA A 194 -14.99 -1.05 5.18
CA ALA A 194 -15.34 0.25 4.63
C ALA A 194 -14.49 0.55 3.38
N PHE A 195 -15.15 1.08 2.35
CA PHE A 195 -14.53 1.47 1.08
C PHE A 195 -14.88 2.94 0.75
N ASN A 196 -14.19 3.56 -0.21
CA ASN A 196 -14.29 5.00 -0.56
C ASN A 196 -15.67 5.63 -0.37
N ASN A 197 -16.68 5.07 -1.01
CA ASN A 197 -18.03 5.63 -1.06
C ASN A 197 -18.76 5.65 0.30
N GLU A 198 -18.43 4.71 1.18
CA GLU A 198 -19.00 4.61 2.53
C GLU A 198 -18.36 5.60 3.49
N LEU A 199 -17.20 6.15 3.11
CA LEU A 199 -16.37 7.04 3.92
C LEU A 199 -16.40 8.50 3.46
N THR A 200 -17.30 8.86 2.53
CA THR A 200 -17.38 10.20 1.92
C THR A 200 -16.09 10.64 1.19
N LEU A 201 -15.22 9.70 0.86
CA LEU A 201 -14.02 9.93 0.07
C LEU A 201 -14.36 9.84 -1.42
N ASN A 202 -14.52 10.98 -2.09
CA ASN A 202 -14.76 11.07 -3.53
C ASN A 202 -13.42 11.09 -4.30
N THR A 203 -12.62 10.01 -4.18
CA THR A 203 -11.37 9.88 -4.91
C THR A 203 -11.61 9.21 -6.27
N ILE A 204 -10.91 9.72 -7.32
CA ILE A 204 -11.00 9.23 -8.70
C ILE A 204 -9.82 8.30 -9.01
N TYR A 205 -8.63 8.69 -8.59
CA TYR A 205 -7.37 8.04 -8.97
C TYR A 205 -6.91 6.98 -7.98
N TYR A 206 -7.54 6.93 -6.80
CA TYR A 206 -7.19 6.00 -5.73
C TYR A 206 -8.43 5.38 -5.13
N TRP A 207 -8.32 4.14 -4.70
CA TRP A 207 -9.25 3.54 -3.77
C TRP A 207 -8.61 3.45 -2.38
N TYR A 208 -9.44 3.50 -1.37
CA TYR A 208 -9.10 3.33 0.04
C TYR A 208 -10.01 2.27 0.65
N ALA A 209 -9.47 1.42 1.50
CA ALA A 209 -10.22 0.45 2.27
C ALA A 209 -9.69 0.36 3.70
N SER A 210 -10.60 0.21 4.66
CA SER A 210 -10.27 -0.15 6.04
C SER A 210 -11.16 -1.28 6.53
N MET A 211 -10.62 -2.12 7.39
CA MET A 211 -11.32 -3.29 7.96
C MET A 211 -10.72 -3.65 9.31
N GLU A 212 -11.52 -4.25 10.18
CA GLU A 212 -11.12 -4.63 11.53
C GLU A 212 -10.91 -6.15 11.61
N MET A 213 -9.90 -6.56 12.38
CA MET A 213 -9.62 -7.96 12.66
C MET A 213 -10.75 -8.58 13.47
N VAL A 214 -11.28 -9.73 13.02
CA VAL A 214 -12.27 -10.54 13.74
C VAL A 214 -11.66 -11.24 14.93
#